data_445c1fd8ee6cc8d9220dda6ac59e2e5c
#
_entry.id   445c1fd8ee6cc8d9220dda6ac59e2e5c
#
_cell.length_a   1.000
_cell.length_b   1.000
_cell.length_c   1.000
_cell.angle_alpha   90.00
_cell.angle_beta   90.00
_cell.angle_gamma   90.00
#
_symmetry.space_group_name_H-M   'P 1'
#
loop_
_entity.id
_entity.type
_entity.pdbx_description
1 polymer ?
#
loop_
_entity_poly.entity_id
_entity_poly.type
_entity_poly.pdbx_seq_one_letter_code
_entity_poly.pdbx_strand_id
1 'polypeptide(L)'
;MNRKLLFPLLCLPVLLWAGPRYRLSRWGVAAGHYSGITPMGQGRYAVVSDKDADLPFRVWQVDFDSLSGKIREVRDLTNTILSAPQAQKASRDVEGIVYCSQRGTLFTSGEADQRILEYRLDGSPTGTELPVPSRFGINYIQPNRGFEALGYDSLRRVFWTCTESPLKGEVPENGLTLLQFRMQDASGNGNGWCVVDTSVVYTLSEPQTRKRGRDYYHGVAAITPLSDGTLLMLEREALITRSGSGSQCWVRLFRFWPHAGRKELVGEWHSRFTPFNTRFANYEGMCLGPVLKDGTQTLLLLSDSQARYGRGMWHLKDYMRVVRLPGL
;
A
#
# COMPACT_ATOMS: atom_id res chain seq x y z
N MET A 1 17.39 51.63 14.43
CA MET A 1 16.51 50.89 13.53
C MET A 1 17.25 49.64 13.06
N ASN A 2 17.09 48.50 13.77
CA ASN A 2 17.73 47.24 13.42
C ASN A 2 16.77 46.43 12.55
N ARG A 3 17.04 46.38 11.25
CA ARG A 3 16.37 45.43 10.33
C ARG A 3 16.95 44.04 10.56
N LYS A 4 16.18 43.15 11.21
CA LYS A 4 16.45 41.71 11.21
C LYS A 4 16.15 41.19 9.82
N LEU A 5 17.21 40.80 9.10
CA LEU A 5 17.09 39.98 7.87
C LEU A 5 16.59 38.61 8.29
N LEU A 6 15.32 38.29 8.01
CA LEU A 6 14.82 36.94 7.98
C LEU A 6 15.35 36.30 6.69
N PHE A 7 16.31 35.39 6.82
CA PHE A 7 16.66 34.46 5.77
C PHE A 7 15.51 33.43 5.66
N PRO A 8 14.89 33.27 4.47
CA PRO A 8 13.99 32.16 4.28
C PRO A 8 14.81 30.86 4.33
N LEU A 9 14.47 29.97 5.27
CA LEU A 9 15.00 28.63 5.29
C LEU A 9 14.54 27.94 4.01
N LEU A 10 15.40 27.88 3.00
CA LEU A 10 15.19 27.05 1.82
C LEU A 10 15.18 25.59 2.31
N CYS A 11 14.00 25.03 2.51
CA CYS A 11 13.82 23.59 2.56
C CYS A 11 14.20 23.03 1.19
N LEU A 12 15.45 22.63 1.03
CA LEU A 12 15.86 21.81 -0.10
C LEU A 12 15.02 20.52 -0.03
N PRO A 13 14.35 20.13 -1.12
CA PRO A 13 13.67 18.85 -1.15
C PRO A 13 14.71 17.77 -0.87
N VAL A 14 14.50 17.01 0.21
CA VAL A 14 15.32 15.84 0.52
C VAL A 14 15.05 14.84 -0.60
N LEU A 15 15.92 14.81 -1.60
CA LEU A 15 15.87 13.83 -2.67
C LEU A 15 16.04 12.45 -2.01
N LEU A 16 14.94 11.72 -1.88
CA LEU A 16 14.98 10.37 -1.39
C LEU A 16 15.89 9.54 -2.30
N TRP A 17 16.89 8.93 -1.69
CA TRP A 17 17.70 7.95 -2.39
C TRP A 17 16.83 6.71 -2.65
N ALA A 18 16.36 6.61 -3.88
CA ALA A 18 15.64 5.48 -4.38
C ALA A 18 16.59 4.29 -4.49
N GLY A 19 16.67 3.48 -3.45
CA GLY A 19 17.48 2.29 -3.41
C GLY A 19 17.21 1.29 -4.55
N PRO A 20 18.01 0.23 -4.66
CA PRO A 20 17.90 -0.73 -5.74
C PRO A 20 16.54 -1.42 -5.75
N ARG A 21 16.09 -1.78 -6.95
CA ARG A 21 14.95 -2.67 -7.16
C ARG A 21 15.42 -4.11 -7.22
N TYR A 22 14.73 -4.98 -6.52
CA TYR A 22 15.02 -6.41 -6.47
C TYR A 22 13.90 -7.17 -7.14
N ARG A 23 14.22 -7.95 -8.17
CA ARG A 23 13.26 -8.86 -8.79
C ARG A 23 13.03 -10.05 -7.85
N LEU A 24 11.78 -10.33 -7.51
CA LEU A 24 11.41 -11.37 -6.56
C LEU A 24 11.74 -12.78 -7.10
N SER A 25 11.62 -13.00 -8.41
CA SER A 25 11.95 -14.29 -9.03
C SER A 25 13.42 -14.72 -8.88
N ARG A 26 14.35 -13.81 -8.49
CA ARG A 26 15.73 -14.17 -8.19
C ARG A 26 15.87 -15.09 -6.96
N TRP A 27 14.87 -15.07 -6.09
CA TRP A 27 14.79 -15.89 -4.89
C TRP A 27 13.74 -17.00 -4.99
N GLY A 28 13.23 -17.28 -6.20
CA GLY A 28 12.24 -18.32 -6.41
C GLY A 28 10.80 -17.93 -5.98
N VAL A 29 10.58 -16.68 -5.56
CA VAL A 29 9.21 -16.20 -5.27
C VAL A 29 8.40 -16.25 -6.55
N ALA A 30 7.23 -16.89 -6.48
CA ALA A 30 6.32 -17.02 -7.62
C ALA A 30 5.85 -15.64 -8.10
N ALA A 31 5.50 -15.53 -9.39
CA ALA A 31 4.86 -14.33 -9.87
C ALA A 31 3.41 -14.29 -9.35
N GLY A 32 2.95 -13.08 -8.98
CA GLY A 32 1.62 -12.87 -8.43
C GLY A 32 1.00 -11.56 -8.88
N HIS A 33 -0.13 -11.25 -8.27
CA HIS A 33 -0.81 -9.96 -8.35
C HIS A 33 -0.66 -9.27 -6.99
N TYR A 34 0.59 -8.95 -6.63
CA TYR A 34 0.93 -8.48 -5.30
C TYR A 34 0.52 -7.02 -5.09
N SER A 35 -0.46 -6.79 -4.20
CA SER A 35 -1.06 -5.49 -3.94
C SER A 35 -0.75 -4.91 -2.57
N GLY A 36 -0.65 -5.72 -1.51
CA GLY A 36 -0.39 -5.23 -0.16
C GLY A 36 0.73 -5.95 0.56
N ILE A 37 1.42 -5.26 1.48
CA ILE A 37 2.49 -5.81 2.33
C ILE A 37 2.50 -5.16 3.70
N THR A 38 2.72 -5.94 4.77
CA THR A 38 2.83 -5.44 6.15
C THR A 38 3.89 -6.20 6.95
N PRO A 39 4.67 -5.54 7.83
CA PRO A 39 5.62 -6.20 8.70
C PRO A 39 4.90 -6.92 9.86
N MET A 40 5.35 -8.14 10.19
CA MET A 40 4.87 -8.95 11.31
C MET A 40 5.90 -9.10 12.43
N GLY A 41 7.04 -8.41 12.30
CA GLY A 41 8.19 -8.58 13.19
C GLY A 41 9.13 -9.72 12.78
N GLN A 42 10.35 -9.71 13.34
CA GLN A 42 11.39 -10.72 13.09
C GLN A 42 11.74 -10.95 11.61
N GLY A 43 11.65 -9.90 10.79
CA GLY A 43 11.89 -9.98 9.34
C GLY A 43 10.80 -10.69 8.55
N ARG A 44 9.66 -11.04 9.17
CA ARG A 44 8.49 -11.61 8.51
C ARG A 44 7.56 -10.52 8.01
N TYR A 45 6.97 -10.76 6.85
CA TYR A 45 6.01 -9.88 6.19
C TYR A 45 4.81 -10.70 5.71
N ALA A 46 3.61 -10.20 5.96
CA ALA A 46 2.42 -10.72 5.29
C ALA A 46 2.20 -9.93 3.99
N VAL A 47 1.80 -10.65 2.94
CA VAL A 47 1.61 -10.12 1.59
C VAL A 47 0.31 -10.64 1.02
N VAL A 48 -0.48 -9.78 0.40
CA VAL A 48 -1.68 -10.18 -0.33
C VAL A 48 -1.48 -10.13 -1.84
N SER A 49 -2.27 -10.92 -2.52
CA SER A 49 -2.36 -10.99 -3.98
C SER A 49 -3.84 -10.93 -4.35
N ASP A 50 -4.23 -9.95 -5.14
CA ASP A 50 -5.63 -9.61 -5.45
C ASP A 50 -6.42 -10.76 -6.06
N LYS A 51 -5.80 -11.57 -6.90
CA LYS A 51 -6.43 -12.71 -7.59
C LYS A 51 -6.22 -14.07 -6.90
N ASP A 52 -5.63 -14.09 -5.69
CA ASP A 52 -5.42 -15.32 -4.94
C ASP A 52 -6.73 -15.71 -4.22
N ALA A 53 -7.46 -16.68 -4.78
CA ALA A 53 -8.72 -17.15 -4.19
C ALA A 53 -8.52 -18.20 -3.09
N ASP A 54 -7.33 -18.82 -3.02
CA ASP A 54 -7.07 -19.94 -2.14
C ASP A 54 -6.44 -19.54 -0.79
N LEU A 55 -5.82 -18.34 -0.76
CA LEU A 55 -5.06 -17.87 0.41
C LEU A 55 -5.52 -16.46 0.82
N PRO A 56 -5.79 -16.21 2.11
CA PRO A 56 -6.10 -14.87 2.59
C PRO A 56 -4.90 -13.93 2.54
N PHE A 57 -3.68 -14.48 2.60
CA PHE A 57 -2.39 -13.79 2.48
C PHE A 57 -1.26 -14.80 2.33
N ARG A 58 -0.07 -14.30 2.00
CA ARG A 58 1.20 -15.04 1.99
C ARG A 58 2.10 -14.56 3.12
N VAL A 59 3.07 -15.36 3.52
CA VAL A 59 4.07 -14.97 4.52
C VAL A 59 5.46 -15.12 3.94
N TRP A 60 6.21 -14.01 3.93
CA TRP A 60 7.60 -13.99 3.47
C TRP A 60 8.56 -13.66 4.61
N GLN A 61 9.70 -14.33 4.62
CA GLN A 61 10.87 -13.93 5.41
C GLN A 61 11.76 -13.09 4.51
N VAL A 62 12.08 -11.86 4.93
CA VAL A 62 12.97 -10.96 4.20
C VAL A 62 14.20 -10.67 5.05
N ASP A 63 15.37 -10.98 4.52
CA ASP A 63 16.66 -10.69 5.17
C ASP A 63 17.25 -9.40 4.60
N PHE A 64 17.60 -8.48 5.51
CA PHE A 64 18.16 -7.18 5.18
C PHE A 64 19.58 -7.04 5.70
N ASP A 65 20.39 -6.33 4.93
CA ASP A 65 21.63 -5.77 5.42
C ASP A 65 21.32 -4.58 6.35
N SER A 66 21.67 -4.68 7.62
CA SER A 66 21.33 -3.68 8.64
C SER A 66 22.06 -2.33 8.48
N LEU A 67 23.11 -2.25 7.67
CA LEU A 67 23.84 -1.01 7.39
C LEU A 67 23.27 -0.29 6.16
N SER A 68 23.07 -1.04 5.08
CA SER A 68 22.68 -0.47 3.79
C SER A 68 21.19 -0.54 3.51
N GLY A 69 20.44 -1.39 4.22
CA GLY A 69 19.04 -1.71 3.93
C GLY A 69 18.84 -2.58 2.69
N LYS A 70 19.90 -3.09 2.09
CA LYS A 70 19.80 -3.98 0.92
C LYS A 70 19.13 -5.29 1.30
N ILE A 71 18.21 -5.76 0.45
CA ILE A 71 17.62 -7.09 0.58
C ILE A 71 18.65 -8.13 0.15
N ARG A 72 18.96 -9.05 1.05
CA ARG A 72 19.86 -10.18 0.82
C ARG A 72 19.10 -11.37 0.26
N GLU A 73 17.93 -11.67 0.87
CA GLU A 73 17.11 -12.82 0.52
C GLU A 73 15.63 -12.56 0.82
N VAL A 74 14.77 -13.20 0.03
CA VAL A 74 13.33 -13.34 0.31
C VAL A 74 12.97 -14.82 0.21
N ARG A 75 12.37 -15.38 1.27
CA ARG A 75 11.88 -16.76 1.32
C ARG A 75 10.38 -16.78 1.52
N ASP A 76 9.67 -17.52 0.70
CA ASP A 76 8.23 -17.76 0.88
C ASP A 76 8.02 -18.85 1.94
N LEU A 77 7.40 -18.48 3.05
CA LEU A 77 7.06 -19.37 4.18
C LEU A 77 5.57 -19.72 4.23
N THR A 78 4.79 -19.36 3.23
CA THR A 78 3.33 -19.47 3.22
C THR A 78 2.87 -20.88 3.56
N ASN A 79 3.36 -21.89 2.86
CA ASN A 79 2.99 -23.29 3.08
C ASN A 79 3.48 -23.88 4.41
N THR A 80 4.38 -23.19 5.10
CA THR A 80 4.89 -23.61 6.42
C THR A 80 4.05 -23.03 7.56
N ILE A 81 3.46 -21.84 7.33
CA ILE A 81 2.78 -21.08 8.39
C ILE A 81 1.27 -21.20 8.27
N LEU A 82 0.72 -21.16 7.06
CA LEU A 82 -0.72 -21.27 6.88
C LEU A 82 -1.14 -22.74 6.98
N SER A 83 -2.14 -22.99 7.79
CA SER A 83 -2.89 -24.24 7.76
C SER A 83 -3.65 -24.32 6.43
N ALA A 84 -3.93 -25.56 5.96
CA ALA A 84 -4.45 -25.84 4.62
C ALA A 84 -5.41 -24.77 4.05
N PRO A 85 -5.28 -24.40 2.78
CA PRO A 85 -6.03 -23.30 2.18
C PRO A 85 -7.53 -23.52 2.37
N GLN A 86 -8.21 -22.52 2.94
CA GLN A 86 -9.67 -22.50 2.93
C GLN A 86 -10.07 -21.97 1.56
N ALA A 87 -10.51 -22.88 0.70
CA ALA A 87 -11.01 -22.51 -0.63
C ALA A 87 -12.11 -21.46 -0.48
N GLN A 88 -11.78 -20.22 -0.80
CA GLN A 88 -12.77 -19.15 -0.97
C GLN A 88 -13.44 -19.38 -2.33
N LYS A 89 -14.77 -19.35 -2.35
CA LYS A 89 -15.53 -19.58 -3.60
C LYS A 89 -15.25 -18.54 -4.69
N ALA A 90 -14.70 -17.38 -4.33
CA ALA A 90 -14.30 -16.33 -5.24
C ALA A 90 -13.23 -15.47 -4.59
N SER A 91 -12.34 -14.89 -5.38
CA SER A 91 -11.42 -13.87 -4.89
C SER A 91 -12.20 -12.67 -4.36
N ARG A 92 -11.76 -12.17 -3.19
CA ARG A 92 -12.25 -10.91 -2.64
C ARG A 92 -11.60 -9.71 -3.29
N ASP A 93 -10.67 -9.94 -4.22
CA ASP A 93 -9.83 -8.88 -4.79
C ASP A 93 -9.14 -8.11 -3.64
N VAL A 94 -8.25 -8.82 -2.92
CA VAL A 94 -7.65 -8.29 -1.69
C VAL A 94 -6.48 -7.40 -2.01
N GLU A 95 -6.61 -6.11 -1.66
CA GLU A 95 -5.65 -5.06 -2.02
C GLU A 95 -4.79 -4.61 -0.84
N GLY A 96 -5.38 -4.39 0.32
CA GLY A 96 -4.66 -3.93 1.51
C GLY A 96 -4.51 -5.01 2.57
N ILE A 97 -3.39 -4.95 3.33
CA ILE A 97 -3.15 -5.82 4.48
C ILE A 97 -2.38 -5.08 5.57
N VAL A 98 -2.79 -5.28 6.84
CA VAL A 98 -2.05 -4.77 8.00
C VAL A 98 -2.00 -5.79 9.14
N TYR A 99 -0.89 -5.79 9.87
CA TYR A 99 -0.73 -6.53 11.10
C TYR A 99 -1.15 -5.67 12.29
N CYS A 100 -2.18 -6.12 13.03
CA CYS A 100 -2.61 -5.51 14.28
C CYS A 100 -1.85 -6.15 15.44
N SER A 101 -0.79 -5.50 15.89
CA SER A 101 0.10 -6.02 16.94
C SER A 101 -0.61 -6.22 18.28
N GLN A 102 -1.63 -5.41 18.62
CA GLN A 102 -2.40 -5.53 19.86
C GLN A 102 -3.27 -6.78 19.89
N ARG A 103 -3.68 -7.29 18.74
CA ARG A 103 -4.51 -8.51 18.64
C ARG A 103 -3.71 -9.73 18.19
N GLY A 104 -2.50 -9.51 17.62
CA GLY A 104 -1.72 -10.59 17.03
C GLY A 104 -2.39 -11.18 15.77
N THR A 105 -3.14 -10.37 15.02
CA THR A 105 -3.94 -10.78 13.86
C THR A 105 -3.66 -9.89 12.66
N LEU A 106 -4.14 -10.31 11.49
CA LEU A 106 -4.04 -9.56 10.24
C LEU A 106 -5.43 -9.09 9.80
N PHE A 107 -5.50 -7.89 9.23
CA PHE A 107 -6.70 -7.36 8.58
C PHE A 107 -6.42 -7.17 7.11
N THR A 108 -7.39 -7.53 6.26
CA THR A 108 -7.31 -7.36 4.81
C THR A 108 -8.52 -6.59 4.30
N SER A 109 -8.28 -5.62 3.39
CA SER A 109 -9.34 -4.94 2.65
C SER A 109 -9.59 -5.62 1.31
N GLY A 110 -10.86 -5.85 0.96
CA GLY A 110 -11.26 -6.43 -0.32
C GLY A 110 -11.94 -5.41 -1.21
N GLU A 111 -11.49 -5.28 -2.46
CA GLU A 111 -12.08 -4.39 -3.45
C GLU A 111 -13.42 -4.92 -3.97
N ALA A 112 -13.53 -6.24 -4.18
CA ALA A 112 -14.75 -6.83 -4.73
C ALA A 112 -15.93 -6.84 -3.74
N ASP A 113 -15.67 -6.90 -2.43
CA ASP A 113 -16.71 -6.97 -1.40
C ASP A 113 -16.81 -5.73 -0.52
N GLN A 114 -15.87 -4.80 -0.63
CA GLN A 114 -15.77 -3.57 0.17
C GLN A 114 -15.79 -3.84 1.69
N ARG A 115 -15.18 -4.95 2.11
CA ARG A 115 -15.11 -5.38 3.51
C ARG A 115 -13.67 -5.43 4.00
N ILE A 116 -13.47 -5.18 5.29
CA ILE A 116 -12.19 -5.30 5.97
C ILE A 116 -12.31 -6.39 7.01
N LEU A 117 -11.70 -7.56 6.72
CA LEU A 117 -11.84 -8.78 7.51
C LEU A 117 -10.59 -9.12 8.29
N GLU A 118 -10.78 -9.70 9.48
CA GLU A 118 -9.71 -10.15 10.37
C GLU A 118 -9.39 -11.63 10.22
N TYR A 119 -8.10 -11.96 10.20
CA TYR A 119 -7.56 -13.32 10.10
C TYR A 119 -6.53 -13.58 11.19
N ARG A 120 -6.48 -14.82 11.69
CA ARG A 120 -5.36 -15.32 12.50
C ARG A 120 -4.12 -15.51 11.65
N LEU A 121 -2.96 -15.68 12.30
CA LEU A 121 -1.69 -15.86 11.60
C LEU A 121 -1.59 -17.17 10.81
N ASP A 122 -2.44 -18.15 11.14
CA ASP A 122 -2.58 -19.42 10.41
C ASP A 122 -3.49 -19.32 9.17
N GLY A 123 -4.02 -18.13 8.87
CA GLY A 123 -4.92 -17.86 7.75
C GLY A 123 -6.40 -18.09 8.04
N SER A 124 -6.75 -18.61 9.23
CA SER A 124 -8.17 -18.82 9.57
C SER A 124 -8.88 -17.49 9.88
N PRO A 125 -10.13 -17.30 9.41
CA PRO A 125 -10.91 -16.11 9.74
C PRO A 125 -11.27 -16.06 11.23
N THR A 126 -11.29 -14.87 11.83
CA THR A 126 -11.75 -14.69 13.21
C THR A 126 -13.26 -14.48 13.31
N GLY A 127 -13.90 -14.11 12.21
CA GLY A 127 -15.30 -13.69 12.17
C GLY A 127 -15.48 -12.19 12.45
N THR A 128 -14.41 -11.45 12.74
CA THR A 128 -14.46 -10.00 12.97
C THR A 128 -14.30 -9.26 11.65
N GLU A 129 -15.07 -8.16 11.49
CA GLU A 129 -14.90 -7.20 10.41
C GLU A 129 -15.01 -5.75 10.94
N LEU A 130 -14.38 -4.81 10.25
CA LEU A 130 -14.54 -3.39 10.56
C LEU A 130 -15.88 -2.88 10.01
N PRO A 131 -16.60 -2.01 10.76
CA PRO A 131 -17.93 -1.54 10.37
C PRO A 131 -17.86 -0.46 9.27
N VAL A 132 -17.65 -0.88 8.04
CA VAL A 132 -17.58 0.01 6.88
C VAL A 132 -18.96 0.69 6.68
N PRO A 133 -19.00 2.04 6.61
CA PRO A 133 -20.25 2.75 6.35
C PRO A 133 -20.84 2.41 4.97
N SER A 134 -22.17 2.31 4.87
CA SER A 134 -22.86 1.89 3.65
C SER A 134 -22.55 2.73 2.42
N ARG A 135 -22.19 4.01 2.59
CA ARG A 135 -21.76 4.89 1.49
C ARG A 135 -20.45 4.46 0.81
N PHE A 136 -19.67 3.56 1.43
CA PHE A 136 -18.48 2.94 0.84
C PHE A 136 -18.76 1.56 0.22
N GLY A 137 -20.02 1.17 0.17
CA GLY A 137 -20.45 -0.07 -0.45
C GLY A 137 -20.31 -0.04 -1.98
N ILE A 138 -20.37 -1.21 -2.60
CA ILE A 138 -20.11 -1.45 -4.03
C ILE A 138 -20.90 -0.56 -5.00
N ASN A 139 -22.09 -0.08 -4.59
CA ASN A 139 -22.92 0.79 -5.42
C ASN A 139 -22.38 2.22 -5.57
N TYR A 140 -21.53 2.66 -4.65
CA TYR A 140 -21.02 4.03 -4.57
C TYR A 140 -19.58 4.16 -5.06
N ILE A 141 -18.87 3.06 -5.25
CA ILE A 141 -17.53 3.06 -5.80
C ILE A 141 -17.54 3.06 -7.33
N GLN A 142 -16.48 3.59 -7.93
CA GLN A 142 -16.22 3.39 -9.35
C GLN A 142 -15.85 1.91 -9.59
N PRO A 143 -16.20 1.32 -10.74
CA PRO A 143 -15.85 -0.07 -11.03
C PRO A 143 -14.34 -0.31 -10.91
N ASN A 144 -13.94 -1.31 -10.13
CA ASN A 144 -12.53 -1.65 -9.86
C ASN A 144 -11.73 -0.45 -9.32
N ARG A 145 -12.32 0.29 -8.34
CA ARG A 145 -11.76 1.47 -7.68
C ARG A 145 -12.16 1.51 -6.20
N GLY A 146 -12.32 0.33 -5.60
CA GLY A 146 -12.72 0.19 -4.23
C GLY A 146 -11.60 0.37 -3.23
N PHE A 147 -11.64 -0.35 -2.10
CA PHE A 147 -10.61 -0.29 -1.08
C PHE A 147 -9.29 -0.88 -1.58
N GLU A 148 -8.32 -0.02 -1.81
CA GLU A 148 -6.95 -0.37 -2.16
C GLU A 148 -6.04 -0.34 -0.93
N ALA A 149 -6.06 0.76 -0.21
CA ALA A 149 -5.12 1.06 0.85
C ALA A 149 -5.66 0.64 2.22
N LEU A 150 -4.80 0.03 3.04
CA LEU A 150 -5.08 -0.20 4.46
C LEU A 150 -3.81 0.08 5.26
N GLY A 151 -3.91 0.91 6.31
CA GLY A 151 -2.84 1.26 7.23
C GLY A 151 -3.26 1.08 8.68
N TYR A 152 -2.34 0.71 9.57
CA TYR A 152 -2.61 0.60 10.99
C TYR A 152 -1.58 1.37 11.82
N ASP A 153 -2.06 2.38 12.57
CA ASP A 153 -1.28 3.11 13.57
C ASP A 153 -1.36 2.35 14.90
N SER A 154 -0.32 1.62 15.22
CA SER A 154 -0.25 0.80 16.44
C SER A 154 -0.17 1.64 17.72
N LEU A 155 0.37 2.86 17.66
CA LEU A 155 0.47 3.75 18.82
C LEU A 155 -0.89 4.35 19.17
N ARG A 156 -1.65 4.75 18.15
CA ARG A 156 -2.99 5.34 18.32
C ARG A 156 -4.10 4.32 18.26
N ARG A 157 -3.80 3.08 17.88
CA ARG A 157 -4.75 1.97 17.68
C ARG A 157 -5.84 2.36 16.66
N VAL A 158 -5.43 2.91 15.52
CA VAL A 158 -6.32 3.41 14.48
C VAL A 158 -6.00 2.75 13.15
N PHE A 159 -7.03 2.24 12.49
CA PHE A 159 -6.94 1.84 11.08
C PHE A 159 -7.27 3.02 10.18
N TRP A 160 -6.59 3.09 9.07
CA TRP A 160 -6.82 4.05 8.00
C TRP A 160 -7.06 3.31 6.70
N THR A 161 -8.08 3.72 5.96
CA THR A 161 -8.34 3.21 4.61
C THR A 161 -9.00 4.28 3.74
N CYS A 162 -8.92 4.09 2.44
CA CYS A 162 -9.69 4.82 1.44
C CYS A 162 -9.91 3.95 0.20
N THR A 163 -10.82 4.37 -0.66
CA THR A 163 -10.94 3.82 -2.01
C THR A 163 -9.78 4.29 -2.90
N GLU A 164 -9.46 3.56 -3.97
CA GLU A 164 -8.43 3.99 -4.93
C GLU A 164 -8.77 5.36 -5.54
N SER A 165 -10.02 5.53 -5.95
CA SER A 165 -10.52 6.76 -6.55
C SER A 165 -11.68 7.33 -5.73
N PRO A 166 -12.04 8.62 -5.92
CA PRO A 166 -13.18 9.23 -5.27
C PRO A 166 -14.48 8.46 -5.47
N LEU A 167 -15.35 8.45 -4.47
CA LEU A 167 -16.67 7.86 -4.58
C LEU A 167 -17.49 8.59 -5.66
N LYS A 168 -18.50 7.91 -6.22
CA LYS A 168 -19.44 8.52 -7.15
C LYS A 168 -20.14 9.70 -6.50
N GLY A 169 -20.02 10.88 -7.09
CA GLY A 169 -20.63 12.13 -6.58
C GLY A 169 -19.86 12.78 -5.42
N GLU A 170 -18.66 12.33 -5.08
CA GLU A 170 -17.80 12.98 -4.08
C GLU A 170 -17.30 14.35 -4.57
N VAL A 171 -17.23 15.32 -3.65
CA VAL A 171 -16.78 16.68 -3.93
C VAL A 171 -15.68 17.05 -2.93
N PRO A 172 -14.52 17.57 -3.40
CA PRO A 172 -14.13 17.76 -4.81
C PRO A 172 -13.90 16.45 -5.57
N GLU A 173 -14.01 16.45 -6.89
CA GLU A 173 -13.86 15.25 -7.75
C GLU A 173 -12.50 14.54 -7.65
N ASN A 174 -11.50 15.18 -7.07
CA ASN A 174 -10.17 14.61 -6.77
C ASN A 174 -9.97 14.36 -5.26
N GLY A 175 -11.03 14.47 -4.45
CA GLY A 175 -10.99 14.23 -3.00
C GLY A 175 -11.26 12.77 -2.67
N LEU A 176 -10.42 12.17 -1.84
CA LEU A 176 -10.63 10.84 -1.25
C LEU A 176 -11.00 11.01 0.22
N THR A 177 -12.16 10.51 0.61
CA THR A 177 -12.51 10.44 2.03
C THR A 177 -11.75 9.31 2.70
N LEU A 178 -10.90 9.66 3.68
CA LEU A 178 -10.21 8.68 4.52
C LEU A 178 -11.15 8.20 5.63
N LEU A 179 -11.26 6.89 5.77
CA LEU A 179 -11.95 6.25 6.89
C LEU A 179 -10.96 5.97 8.03
N GLN A 180 -11.38 6.26 9.25
CA GLN A 180 -10.72 5.84 10.48
C GLN A 180 -11.57 4.82 11.22
N PHE A 181 -10.93 3.77 11.75
CA PHE A 181 -11.55 2.85 12.70
C PHE A 181 -10.68 2.77 13.95
N ARG A 182 -11.22 3.18 15.07
CA ARG A 182 -10.52 3.11 16.36
C ARG A 182 -10.92 1.86 17.13
N MET A 183 -9.93 1.19 17.70
CA MET A 183 -10.16 0.07 18.61
C MET A 183 -10.80 0.61 19.90
N GLN A 184 -11.97 0.12 20.26
CA GLN A 184 -12.59 0.38 21.57
C GLN A 184 -12.02 -0.58 22.62
N ASP A 185 -11.81 -0.10 23.84
CA ASP A 185 -11.48 -0.97 24.95
C ASP A 185 -12.68 -1.88 25.29
N ALA A 186 -12.39 -3.10 25.72
CA ALA A 186 -13.34 -4.22 25.83
C ALA A 186 -14.50 -4.03 26.85
N SER A 187 -14.78 -2.84 27.30
CA SER A 187 -15.84 -2.55 28.30
C SER A 187 -17.25 -2.38 27.72
N GLY A 188 -17.43 -2.53 26.41
CA GLY A 188 -18.75 -2.47 25.75
C GLY A 188 -19.09 -3.74 24.99
N ASN A 189 -20.35 -4.16 25.03
CA ASN A 189 -20.91 -5.38 24.43
C ASN A 189 -20.90 -5.42 22.88
N GLY A 190 -19.93 -4.84 22.21
CA GLY A 190 -19.79 -4.85 20.75
C GLY A 190 -18.43 -5.38 20.31
N ASN A 191 -18.26 -5.68 19.04
CA ASN A 191 -17.00 -6.17 18.43
C ASN A 191 -15.81 -5.19 18.53
N GLY A 192 -15.92 -4.17 19.38
CA GLY A 192 -14.85 -3.27 19.75
C GLY A 192 -14.40 -2.25 18.70
N TRP A 193 -15.05 -2.14 17.54
CA TRP A 193 -14.67 -1.26 16.46
C TRP A 193 -15.75 -0.21 16.18
N CYS A 194 -15.34 1.04 15.95
CA CYS A 194 -16.25 2.09 15.48
C CYS A 194 -15.57 2.96 14.42
N VAL A 195 -16.37 3.55 13.56
CA VAL A 195 -15.91 4.64 12.69
C VAL A 195 -15.74 5.88 13.56
N VAL A 196 -14.51 6.38 13.63
CA VAL A 196 -14.19 7.53 14.50
C VAL A 196 -14.36 8.84 13.75
N ASP A 197 -13.85 8.90 12.52
CA ASP A 197 -13.83 10.09 11.70
C ASP A 197 -13.88 9.73 10.22
N THR A 198 -14.73 10.41 9.48
CA THR A 198 -14.86 10.32 8.03
C THR A 198 -14.70 11.67 7.34
N SER A 199 -14.28 12.70 8.09
CA SER A 199 -14.18 14.09 7.59
C SER A 199 -12.84 14.41 6.96
N VAL A 200 -11.83 13.54 7.15
CA VAL A 200 -10.50 13.75 6.59
C VAL A 200 -10.54 13.48 5.09
N VAL A 201 -10.27 14.52 4.31
CA VAL A 201 -10.19 14.43 2.85
C VAL A 201 -8.74 14.54 2.39
N TYR A 202 -8.32 13.58 1.59
CA TYR A 202 -7.04 13.61 0.88
C TYR A 202 -7.29 14.03 -0.56
N THR A 203 -6.69 15.13 -1.00
CA THR A 203 -6.82 15.61 -2.37
C THR A 203 -5.74 14.99 -3.25
N LEU A 204 -6.12 14.24 -4.28
CA LEU A 204 -5.19 13.69 -5.26
C LEU A 204 -4.44 14.82 -5.99
N SER A 205 -3.21 14.55 -6.34
CA SER A 205 -2.41 15.47 -7.15
C SER A 205 -2.89 15.50 -8.59
N GLU A 206 -2.54 16.57 -9.32
CA GLU A 206 -2.83 16.64 -10.75
C GLU A 206 -2.23 15.46 -11.51
N PRO A 207 -2.95 14.90 -12.49
CA PRO A 207 -2.45 13.82 -13.32
C PRO A 207 -1.18 14.22 -14.09
N GLN A 208 -0.24 13.28 -14.22
CA GLN A 208 1.00 13.46 -15.00
C GLN A 208 0.75 13.37 -16.52
N THR A 209 -0.37 12.75 -16.92
CA THR A 209 -0.72 12.67 -18.33
C THR A 209 -2.20 12.92 -18.57
N ARG A 210 -2.51 13.63 -19.66
CA ARG A 210 -3.89 13.73 -20.20
C ARG A 210 -4.20 12.64 -21.21
N LYS A 211 -3.21 11.82 -21.56
CA LYS A 211 -3.40 10.69 -22.49
C LYS A 211 -4.34 9.66 -21.87
N ARG A 212 -5.09 8.97 -22.74
CA ARG A 212 -5.88 7.81 -22.35
C ARG A 212 -5.36 6.60 -23.12
N GLY A 213 -5.25 5.47 -22.41
CA GLY A 213 -4.83 4.20 -22.98
C GLY A 213 -6.00 3.22 -23.12
N ARG A 214 -5.70 1.92 -23.10
CA ARG A 214 -6.70 0.88 -22.90
C ARG A 214 -7.30 1.00 -21.51
N ASP A 215 -6.42 1.14 -20.51
CA ASP A 215 -6.78 1.34 -19.11
C ASP A 215 -6.00 2.53 -18.57
N TYR A 216 -6.63 3.28 -17.68
CA TYR A 216 -6.03 4.40 -16.98
C TYR A 216 -6.45 4.39 -15.53
N TYR A 217 -5.46 4.45 -14.63
CA TYR A 217 -5.61 4.39 -13.18
C TYR A 217 -4.95 5.62 -12.56
N HIS A 218 -5.65 6.29 -11.63
CA HIS A 218 -5.09 7.38 -10.85
C HIS A 218 -5.76 7.40 -9.48
N GLY A 219 -4.97 7.16 -8.43
CA GLY A 219 -5.50 7.07 -7.08
C GLY A 219 -4.44 6.78 -6.02
N VAL A 220 -4.90 6.45 -4.83
CA VAL A 220 -4.05 6.04 -3.70
C VAL A 220 -4.00 4.52 -3.64
N ALA A 221 -2.80 3.96 -3.82
CA ALA A 221 -2.57 2.52 -3.78
C ALA A 221 -2.20 2.00 -2.37
N ALA A 222 -1.58 2.83 -1.53
CA ALA A 222 -1.21 2.39 -0.18
C ALA A 222 -1.16 3.54 0.83
N ILE A 223 -1.42 3.22 2.11
CA ILE A 223 -1.31 4.11 3.26
C ILE A 223 -0.40 3.46 4.31
N THR A 224 0.59 4.20 4.81
CA THR A 224 1.43 3.76 5.93
C THR A 224 1.47 4.85 7.00
N PRO A 225 0.83 4.64 8.17
CA PRO A 225 0.90 5.58 9.27
C PRO A 225 2.31 5.70 9.86
N LEU A 226 2.69 6.90 10.28
CA LEU A 226 3.95 7.19 10.97
C LEU A 226 3.71 7.44 12.47
N SER A 227 4.77 7.29 13.27
CA SER A 227 4.71 7.41 14.73
C SER A 227 4.26 8.79 15.21
N ASP A 228 4.46 9.83 14.42
CA ASP A 228 4.03 11.21 14.73
C ASP A 228 2.55 11.50 14.38
N GLY A 229 1.84 10.51 13.79
CA GLY A 229 0.44 10.63 13.37
C GLY A 229 0.24 11.16 11.96
N THR A 230 1.30 11.39 11.22
CA THR A 230 1.22 11.64 9.79
C THR A 230 1.08 10.33 9.02
N LEU A 231 0.67 10.42 7.75
CA LEU A 231 0.51 9.27 6.87
C LEU A 231 1.47 9.39 5.69
N LEU A 232 2.11 8.29 5.31
CA LEU A 232 2.68 8.17 3.98
C LEU A 232 1.58 7.67 3.04
N MET A 233 1.36 8.42 1.96
CA MET A 233 0.36 8.14 0.93
C MET A 233 1.08 7.82 -0.37
N LEU A 234 0.82 6.65 -0.94
CA LEU A 234 1.37 6.24 -2.24
C LEU A 234 0.34 6.53 -3.33
N GLU A 235 0.50 7.65 -4.02
CA GLU A 235 -0.30 7.93 -5.22
C GLU A 235 0.31 7.19 -6.42
N ARG A 236 -0.56 6.51 -7.16
CA ARG A 236 -0.22 5.81 -8.38
C ARG A 236 -1.01 6.38 -9.55
N GLU A 237 -0.32 6.62 -10.67
CA GLU A 237 -0.94 6.90 -11.95
C GLU A 237 -0.39 5.92 -12.99
N ALA A 238 -1.23 5.10 -13.59
CA ALA A 238 -0.84 4.11 -14.57
C ALA A 238 -1.62 4.29 -15.88
N LEU A 239 -0.89 4.36 -16.98
CA LEU A 239 -1.42 4.41 -18.33
C LEU A 239 -1.02 3.12 -19.05
N ILE A 240 -2.00 2.25 -19.33
CA ILE A 240 -1.79 0.98 -20.02
C ILE A 240 -2.22 1.13 -21.47
N THR A 241 -1.29 0.90 -22.39
CA THR A 241 -1.56 0.94 -23.83
C THR A 241 -2.10 -0.40 -24.32
N ARG A 242 -2.80 -0.41 -25.48
CA ARG A 242 -3.35 -1.64 -26.07
C ARG A 242 -2.28 -2.68 -26.41
N SER A 243 -1.08 -2.24 -26.83
CA SER A 243 0.04 -3.11 -27.16
C SER A 243 0.89 -3.51 -25.95
N GLY A 244 0.64 -2.90 -24.78
CA GLY A 244 1.52 -2.95 -23.63
C GLY A 244 2.75 -2.05 -23.79
N SER A 245 3.35 -2.00 -24.97
CA SER A 245 4.51 -1.14 -25.24
C SER A 245 4.15 0.34 -25.15
N GLY A 246 4.95 1.11 -24.39
CA GLY A 246 4.70 2.50 -24.11
C GLY A 246 3.79 2.74 -22.89
N SER A 247 3.33 1.68 -22.20
CA SER A 247 2.67 1.80 -20.90
C SER A 247 3.60 2.49 -19.91
N GLN A 248 3.03 3.32 -19.04
CA GLN A 248 3.77 4.16 -18.09
C GLN A 248 3.13 4.07 -16.72
N CYS A 249 3.95 4.15 -15.69
CA CYS A 249 3.50 4.28 -14.32
C CYS A 249 4.31 5.37 -13.61
N TRP A 250 3.59 6.33 -13.04
CA TRP A 250 4.12 7.35 -12.14
C TRP A 250 3.67 6.99 -10.73
N VAL A 251 4.60 7.00 -9.82
CA VAL A 251 4.37 6.73 -8.40
C VAL A 251 4.92 7.89 -7.60
N ARG A 252 4.08 8.51 -6.79
CA ARG A 252 4.42 9.65 -5.95
C ARG A 252 4.16 9.30 -4.49
N LEU A 253 5.15 9.51 -3.65
CA LEU A 253 5.07 9.31 -2.21
C LEU A 253 4.87 10.68 -1.56
N PHE A 254 3.76 10.84 -0.84
CA PHE A 254 3.47 12.04 -0.06
C PHE A 254 3.47 11.73 1.43
N ARG A 255 3.96 12.67 2.22
CA ARG A 255 3.64 12.77 3.64
C ARG A 255 2.41 13.63 3.80
N PHE A 256 1.41 13.14 4.48
CA PHE A 256 0.13 13.80 4.67
C PHE A 256 -0.12 14.04 6.16
N TRP A 257 -0.58 15.24 6.51
CA TRP A 257 -0.99 15.65 7.86
C TRP A 257 -2.51 15.67 7.93
N PRO A 258 -3.18 14.62 8.45
CA PRO A 258 -4.64 14.50 8.40
C PRO A 258 -5.37 15.68 9.04
N HIS A 259 -4.88 16.15 10.22
CA HIS A 259 -5.50 17.27 10.92
C HIS A 259 -5.29 18.63 10.25
N ALA A 260 -4.29 18.78 9.43
CA ALA A 260 -4.00 20.03 8.71
C ALA A 260 -4.48 20.02 7.26
N GLY A 261 -4.92 18.89 6.74
CA GLY A 261 -5.36 18.73 5.34
C GLY A 261 -4.27 19.03 4.32
N ARG A 262 -2.97 19.04 4.72
CA ARG A 262 -1.84 19.35 3.84
C ARG A 262 -1.02 18.12 3.52
N LYS A 263 -0.40 18.11 2.36
CA LYS A 263 0.58 17.08 1.97
C LYS A 263 1.86 17.68 1.42
N GLU A 264 2.93 16.91 1.47
CA GLU A 264 4.25 17.27 0.95
C GLU A 264 4.81 16.09 0.15
N LEU A 265 5.35 16.36 -1.02
CA LEU A 265 5.98 15.35 -1.86
C LEU A 265 7.31 14.92 -1.22
N VAL A 266 7.41 13.63 -0.93
CA VAL A 266 8.60 12.99 -0.34
C VAL A 266 9.46 12.38 -1.43
N GLY A 267 8.85 11.79 -2.47
CA GLY A 267 9.57 11.23 -3.60
C GLY A 267 8.66 10.81 -4.74
N GLU A 268 9.25 10.68 -5.91
CA GLU A 268 8.52 10.24 -7.10
C GLU A 268 9.37 9.33 -7.98
N TRP A 269 8.71 8.44 -8.69
CA TRP A 269 9.33 7.49 -9.62
C TRP A 269 8.47 7.34 -10.86
N HIS A 270 9.12 7.31 -12.00
CA HIS A 270 8.49 7.04 -13.28
C HIS A 270 9.08 5.78 -13.90
N SER A 271 8.24 4.93 -14.43
CA SER A 271 8.64 3.74 -15.16
C SER A 271 7.86 3.62 -16.46
N ARG A 272 8.52 3.11 -17.50
CA ARG A 272 7.94 2.90 -18.81
C ARG A 272 8.26 1.50 -19.31
N PHE A 273 7.26 0.83 -19.87
CA PHE A 273 7.43 -0.45 -20.54
C PHE A 273 7.70 -0.23 -22.02
N THR A 274 8.82 -0.77 -22.51
CA THR A 274 9.17 -0.78 -23.92
C THR A 274 9.82 -2.11 -24.28
N PRO A 275 9.92 -2.49 -25.56
CA PRO A 275 10.62 -3.70 -25.98
C PRO A 275 12.06 -3.80 -25.45
N PHE A 276 12.76 -2.72 -25.24
CA PHE A 276 14.13 -2.67 -24.73
C PHE A 276 14.23 -2.38 -23.23
N ASN A 277 13.11 -2.01 -22.58
CA ASN A 277 13.06 -1.69 -21.16
C ASN A 277 11.82 -2.28 -20.50
N THR A 278 11.99 -3.45 -19.89
CA THR A 278 10.93 -4.15 -19.15
C THR A 278 10.92 -3.76 -17.66
N ARG A 279 11.52 -2.62 -17.29
CA ARG A 279 11.63 -2.17 -15.90
C ARG A 279 10.39 -1.40 -15.42
N PHE A 280 9.25 -1.62 -16.05
CA PHE A 280 7.98 -1.14 -15.55
C PHE A 280 7.72 -1.71 -14.14
N ALA A 281 7.33 -0.85 -13.22
CA ALA A 281 7.00 -1.26 -11.86
C ALA A 281 5.75 -0.49 -11.43
N ASN A 282 4.67 -1.23 -11.28
CA ASN A 282 3.41 -0.80 -10.73
C ASN A 282 3.44 -1.07 -9.23
N TYR A 283 3.90 -0.08 -8.43
CA TYR A 283 3.96 -0.24 -6.98
C TYR A 283 2.58 -0.02 -6.38
N GLU A 284 2.10 -1.04 -5.65
CA GLU A 284 0.80 -1.05 -4.97
C GLU A 284 0.99 -1.27 -3.46
N GLY A 285 1.85 -2.23 -3.07
CA GLY A 285 2.16 -2.45 -1.66
C GLY A 285 3.20 -1.51 -1.08
N MET A 286 2.97 -1.03 0.15
CA MET A 286 3.89 -0.18 0.88
C MET A 286 3.83 -0.45 2.38
N CYS A 287 4.98 -0.59 3.04
CA CYS A 287 5.07 -0.63 4.49
C CYS A 287 6.43 -0.13 5.00
N LEU A 288 6.51 0.19 6.30
CA LEU A 288 7.80 0.45 6.92
C LEU A 288 8.68 -0.81 6.89
N GLY A 289 9.92 -0.63 6.51
CA GLY A 289 10.97 -1.64 6.61
C GLY A 289 11.77 -1.48 7.91
N PRO A 290 12.90 -2.19 8.05
CA PRO A 290 13.73 -2.09 9.24
C PRO A 290 14.36 -0.70 9.39
N VAL A 291 14.58 -0.29 10.64
CA VAL A 291 15.45 0.84 10.97
C VAL A 291 16.90 0.38 10.82
N LEU A 292 17.70 1.14 10.09
CA LEU A 292 19.11 0.84 9.87
C LEU A 292 19.96 1.18 11.09
N LYS A 293 21.21 0.69 11.14
CA LYS A 293 22.13 0.97 12.26
C LYS A 293 22.46 2.45 12.43
N ASP A 294 22.31 3.26 11.38
CA ASP A 294 22.48 4.72 11.44
C ASP A 294 21.21 5.47 11.88
N GLY A 295 20.16 4.74 12.30
CA GLY A 295 18.88 5.29 12.70
C GLY A 295 17.93 5.63 11.56
N THR A 296 18.34 5.43 10.30
CA THR A 296 17.49 5.74 9.15
C THR A 296 16.33 4.74 9.05
N GLN A 297 15.09 5.24 9.02
CA GLN A 297 13.92 4.44 8.71
C GLN A 297 13.92 4.04 7.22
N THR A 298 13.57 2.80 6.92
CA THR A 298 13.37 2.36 5.54
C THR A 298 11.89 2.15 5.23
N LEU A 299 11.56 2.21 3.94
CA LEU A 299 10.25 1.91 3.38
C LEU A 299 10.39 0.82 2.35
N LEU A 300 9.50 -0.15 2.36
CA LEU A 300 9.40 -1.18 1.34
C LEU A 300 8.27 -0.85 0.39
N LEU A 301 8.54 -0.94 -0.90
CA LEU A 301 7.54 -0.87 -1.97
C LEU A 301 7.51 -2.22 -2.69
N LEU A 302 6.31 -2.75 -2.90
CA LEU A 302 6.05 -4.00 -3.61
C LEU A 302 5.29 -3.69 -4.89
N SER A 303 5.74 -4.24 -6.03
CA SER A 303 5.07 -4.01 -7.31
C SER A 303 4.29 -5.23 -7.76
N ASP A 304 3.16 -4.97 -8.40
CA ASP A 304 2.37 -5.96 -9.12
C ASP A 304 2.89 -6.16 -10.56
N SER A 305 3.08 -7.42 -10.96
CA SER A 305 3.39 -7.81 -12.33
C SER A 305 2.18 -8.34 -13.10
N GLN A 306 1.01 -8.36 -12.47
CA GLN A 306 -0.20 -8.99 -12.99
C GLN A 306 0.08 -10.44 -13.47
N ALA A 307 0.66 -11.25 -12.58
CA ALA A 307 1.10 -12.62 -12.82
C ALA A 307 1.93 -12.77 -14.10
N ARG A 308 2.88 -11.84 -14.33
CA ARG A 308 3.72 -11.77 -15.53
C ARG A 308 2.94 -11.40 -16.79
N TYR A 309 2.05 -10.41 -16.70
CA TYR A 309 1.35 -9.93 -17.89
C TYR A 309 2.34 -9.64 -19.04
N GLY A 310 2.08 -10.25 -20.22
CA GLY A 310 2.93 -10.17 -21.39
C GLY A 310 3.26 -11.54 -21.98
N ARG A 311 4.18 -11.60 -22.94
CA ARG A 311 4.58 -12.85 -23.62
C ARG A 311 6.10 -13.01 -23.68
N GLY A 312 6.59 -14.23 -23.42
CA GLY A 312 7.99 -14.60 -23.52
C GLY A 312 8.90 -13.74 -22.61
N MET A 313 9.94 -13.13 -23.16
CA MET A 313 10.82 -12.23 -22.43
C MET A 313 10.21 -10.86 -22.13
N TRP A 314 9.11 -10.52 -22.78
CA TRP A 314 8.38 -9.25 -22.73
C TRP A 314 7.22 -9.32 -21.75
N HIS A 315 7.51 -9.61 -20.46
CA HIS A 315 6.50 -9.66 -19.42
C HIS A 315 6.86 -8.74 -18.25
N LEU A 316 5.85 -8.30 -17.52
CA LEU A 316 6.00 -7.56 -16.29
C LEU A 316 6.66 -8.44 -15.22
N LYS A 317 7.28 -7.82 -14.24
CA LYS A 317 8.06 -8.50 -13.19
C LYS A 317 7.71 -7.92 -11.85
N ASP A 318 7.62 -8.78 -10.84
CA ASP A 318 7.45 -8.38 -9.46
C ASP A 318 8.76 -7.86 -8.90
N TYR A 319 8.70 -6.67 -8.32
CA TYR A 319 9.83 -6.02 -7.69
C TYR A 319 9.52 -5.67 -6.24
N MET A 320 10.52 -5.85 -5.39
CA MET A 320 10.58 -5.18 -4.10
C MET A 320 11.63 -4.07 -4.17
N ARG A 321 11.31 -2.90 -3.61
CA ARG A 321 12.21 -1.76 -3.54
C ARG A 321 12.34 -1.28 -2.11
N VAL A 322 13.57 -0.94 -1.72
CA VAL A 322 13.84 -0.29 -0.45
C VAL A 322 14.10 1.18 -0.70
N VAL A 323 13.42 2.04 0.03
CA VAL A 323 13.63 3.49 0.04
C VAL A 323 14.11 3.89 1.43
N ARG A 324 15.11 4.76 1.52
CA ARG A 324 15.56 5.32 2.80
C ARG A 324 14.80 6.61 3.04
N LEU A 325 14.30 6.78 4.25
CA LEU A 325 13.54 7.94 4.69
C LEU A 325 14.38 8.75 5.70
N PRO A 326 15.28 9.61 5.26
CA PRO A 326 16.06 10.43 6.19
C PRO A 326 15.16 11.46 6.87
N GLY A 327 15.28 11.60 8.20
CA GLY A 327 14.54 12.60 8.97
C GLY A 327 13.08 12.24 9.29
N LEU A 328 12.72 10.95 9.20
CA LEU A 328 11.45 10.41 9.67
C LEU A 328 11.66 9.52 10.89
#